data_e5eaacec0b840ead6132cab4daec40c3
#
_entry.id   e5eaacec0b840ead6132cab4daec40c3
#
_cell.length_a   1.000
_cell.length_b   1.000
_cell.length_c   1.000
_cell.angle_alpha   90.00
_cell.angle_beta   90.00
_cell.angle_gamma   90.00
#
_symmetry.space_group_name_H-M   'P 1'
#
loop_
_entity.id
_entity.type
_entity.pdbx_description
1 polymer ?
#
loop_
_entity_poly.entity_id
_entity_poly.type
_entity_poly.pdbx_seq_one_letter_code
_entity_poly.pdbx_strand_id
1 'polypeptide(L)'
;LGERNAFILELDGLYHHLSALSYVLRNPVHHGIAPTPFAYPHSSACAFFKRALGRNTPVLMLHPRYYKHFLPSRAEYPETYKMNASGVFVRESVLDIPDVEHLFSSPRAYQYYMNRLSGEEWKREQEKDNNGQPPVTLSSIEHGVGLNALDIMLSNENGRNDYNAMTDIRLCEL
;
A
#
# COMPACT_ATOMS: atom_id res chain seq x y z
N LEU A 1 8.86 26.73 16.65
CA LEU A 1 8.14 25.44 16.59
C LEU A 1 7.38 25.34 17.92
N GLY A 2 6.05 25.61 17.89
CA GLY A 2 5.24 25.54 19.09
C GLY A 2 5.19 24.10 19.65
N GLU A 3 5.20 23.98 20.96
CA GLU A 3 4.96 22.71 21.64
C GLU A 3 3.59 22.18 21.24
N ARG A 4 3.57 21.23 20.31
CA ARG A 4 2.38 20.43 20.03
C ARG A 4 2.46 19.19 20.91
N ASN A 5 1.51 19.04 21.81
CA ASN A 5 1.36 17.83 22.59
C ASN A 5 1.18 16.66 21.62
N ALA A 6 2.07 15.68 21.67
CA ALA A 6 1.90 14.45 20.91
C ALA A 6 0.70 13.69 21.51
N PHE A 7 -0.23 13.31 20.65
CA PHE A 7 -1.28 12.38 21.03
C PHE A 7 -0.79 10.95 20.81
N ILE A 8 -0.79 10.16 21.88
CA ILE A 8 -0.37 8.76 21.85
C ILE A 8 -1.62 7.91 22.00
N LEU A 9 -1.86 7.06 21.01
CA LEU A 9 -2.93 6.07 21.02
C LEU A 9 -2.31 4.68 21.03
N GLU A 10 -2.67 3.86 22.01
CA GLU A 10 -2.30 2.45 22.02
C GLU A 10 -3.08 1.70 20.94
N LEU A 11 -2.38 0.88 20.16
CA LEU A 11 -3.01 0.02 19.17
C LEU A 11 -3.37 -1.31 19.82
N ASP A 12 -4.64 -1.65 19.84
CA ASP A 12 -5.12 -2.90 20.40
C ASP A 12 -5.61 -3.84 19.30
N GLY A 13 -5.15 -5.09 19.38
CA GLY A 13 -5.54 -6.16 18.48
C GLY A 13 -4.90 -6.13 17.10
N LEU A 14 -4.84 -7.31 16.49
CA LEU A 14 -4.19 -7.54 15.19
C LEU A 14 -4.70 -6.62 14.08
N TYR A 15 -6.01 -6.38 14.05
CA TYR A 15 -6.61 -5.54 13.00
C TYR A 15 -6.13 -4.09 13.06
N HIS A 16 -6.00 -3.52 14.24
CA HIS A 16 -5.48 -2.15 14.40
C HIS A 16 -4.01 -2.06 14.00
N HIS A 17 -3.19 -3.05 14.38
CA HIS A 17 -1.78 -3.10 13.96
C HIS A 17 -1.64 -3.20 12.45
N LEU A 18 -2.39 -4.12 11.80
CA LEU A 18 -2.40 -4.27 10.35
C LEU A 18 -2.84 -2.99 9.64
N SER A 19 -3.89 -2.35 10.14
CA SER A 19 -4.44 -1.13 9.56
C SER A 19 -3.46 0.03 9.67
N ALA A 20 -2.90 0.26 10.87
CA ALA A 20 -1.95 1.33 11.13
C ALA A 20 -0.66 1.14 10.31
N LEU A 21 -0.10 -0.07 10.32
CA LEU A 21 1.10 -0.38 9.55
C LEU A 21 0.87 -0.23 8.05
N SER A 22 -0.24 -0.76 7.54
CA SER A 22 -0.60 -0.64 6.13
C SER A 22 -0.77 0.82 5.73
N TYR A 23 -1.41 1.63 6.56
CA TYR A 23 -1.56 3.07 6.33
C TYR A 23 -0.20 3.77 6.23
N VAL A 24 0.69 3.54 7.20
CA VAL A 24 2.02 4.17 7.22
C VAL A 24 2.83 3.77 6.00
N LEU A 25 2.86 2.50 5.64
CA LEU A 25 3.63 2.01 4.49
C LEU A 25 3.06 2.50 3.15
N ARG A 26 1.74 2.73 3.07
CA ARG A 26 1.02 3.20 1.88
C ARG A 26 0.91 4.73 1.79
N ASN A 27 1.38 5.45 2.79
CA ASN A 27 1.29 6.91 2.83
C ASN A 27 1.81 7.60 1.53
N PRO A 28 2.90 7.15 0.89
CA PRO A 28 3.33 7.72 -0.38
C PRO A 28 2.32 7.55 -1.53
N VAL A 29 1.57 6.47 -1.54
CA VAL A 29 0.50 6.24 -2.52
C VAL A 29 -0.71 7.11 -2.20
N HIS A 30 -1.08 7.15 -0.92
CA HIS A 30 -2.18 7.99 -0.44
C HIS A 30 -2.01 9.47 -0.82
N HIS A 31 -0.79 9.98 -0.76
CA HIS A 31 -0.45 11.35 -1.16
C HIS A 31 -0.09 11.51 -2.64
N GLY A 32 -0.20 10.46 -3.45
CA GLY A 32 0.12 10.51 -4.88
C GLY A 32 1.60 10.71 -5.20
N ILE A 33 2.50 10.44 -4.24
CA ILE A 33 3.96 10.60 -4.39
C ILE A 33 4.55 9.42 -5.20
N ALA A 34 3.99 8.23 -5.03
CA ALA A 34 4.45 7.03 -5.72
C ALA A 34 3.26 6.16 -6.16
N PRO A 35 3.37 5.43 -7.29
CA PRO A 35 2.29 4.57 -7.78
C PRO A 35 2.06 3.33 -6.92
N THR A 36 3.07 2.88 -6.20
CA THR A 36 2.98 1.76 -5.25
C THR A 36 3.84 2.04 -4.02
N PRO A 37 3.55 1.43 -2.85
CA PRO A 37 4.40 1.55 -1.66
C PRO A 37 5.83 1.07 -1.91
N PHE A 38 5.98 0.14 -2.83
CA PHE A 38 7.26 -0.47 -3.20
C PHE A 38 8.11 0.41 -4.12
N ALA A 39 7.49 1.34 -4.85
CA ALA A 39 8.20 2.26 -5.74
C ALA A 39 8.79 3.46 -4.99
N TYR A 40 8.37 3.72 -3.74
CA TYR A 40 8.89 4.83 -2.97
C TYR A 40 10.22 4.45 -2.27
N PRO A 41 11.34 5.08 -2.65
CA PRO A 41 12.66 4.66 -2.19
C PRO A 41 12.89 4.86 -0.68
N HIS A 42 12.10 5.70 -0.03
CA HIS A 42 12.21 5.98 1.40
C HIS A 42 11.23 5.19 2.26
N SER A 43 10.38 4.33 1.65
CA SER A 43 9.48 3.43 2.38
C SER A 43 10.19 2.17 2.85
N SER A 44 9.76 1.64 3.99
CA SER A 44 10.17 0.31 4.47
C SER A 44 9.43 -0.85 3.80
N ALA A 45 8.44 -0.57 2.95
CA ALA A 45 7.60 -1.60 2.33
C ALA A 45 8.41 -2.67 1.57
N CYS A 46 9.55 -2.30 0.97
CA CYS A 46 10.40 -3.24 0.25
C CYS A 46 11.23 -4.15 1.17
N ALA A 47 11.32 -3.88 2.47
CA ALA A 47 12.12 -4.66 3.40
C ALA A 47 11.42 -5.95 3.83
N PHE A 48 10.08 -5.93 3.90
CA PHE A 48 9.28 -7.06 4.35
C PHE A 48 9.03 -8.06 3.22
N PHE A 49 9.04 -9.35 3.56
CA PHE A 49 8.87 -10.47 2.62
C PHE A 49 9.78 -10.39 1.40
N LYS A 50 10.92 -9.72 1.54
CA LYS A 50 11.86 -9.40 0.45
C LYS A 50 12.23 -10.63 -0.38
N ARG A 51 12.61 -11.73 0.30
CA ARG A 51 12.98 -12.99 -0.35
C ARG A 51 11.79 -13.65 -1.06
N ALA A 52 10.65 -13.73 -0.39
CA ALA A 52 9.46 -14.40 -0.92
C ALA A 52 8.86 -13.66 -2.13
N LEU A 53 9.02 -12.33 -2.17
CA LEU A 53 8.55 -11.50 -3.28
C LEU A 53 9.60 -11.25 -4.37
N GLY A 54 10.72 -11.98 -4.36
CA GLY A 54 11.75 -11.88 -5.39
C GLY A 54 12.51 -10.54 -5.42
N ARG A 55 12.50 -9.77 -4.33
CA ARG A 55 13.15 -8.45 -4.24
C ARG A 55 14.53 -8.51 -3.59
N ASN A 56 15.15 -9.66 -3.57
CA ASN A 56 16.42 -9.88 -2.89
C ASN A 56 17.59 -9.39 -3.76
N THR A 57 17.92 -8.10 -3.63
CA THR A 57 19.08 -7.50 -4.29
C THR A 57 20.28 -7.52 -3.34
N PRO A 58 21.45 -7.97 -3.78
CA PRO A 58 22.68 -7.89 -2.97
C PRO A 58 23.00 -6.43 -2.67
N VAL A 59 23.33 -6.14 -1.42
CA VAL A 59 23.76 -4.81 -0.98
C VAL A 59 25.20 -4.91 -0.51
N LEU A 60 26.08 -4.08 -1.10
CA LEU A 60 27.46 -4.00 -0.63
C LEU A 60 27.50 -3.30 0.73
N MET A 61 27.93 -4.04 1.74
CA MET A 61 28.02 -3.55 3.12
C MET A 61 29.34 -2.81 3.35
N LEU A 62 29.22 -1.70 4.05
CA LEU A 62 30.37 -0.95 4.51
C LEU A 62 30.92 -1.62 5.80
N HIS A 63 32.25 -1.66 5.92
CA HIS A 63 32.84 -2.12 7.15
C HIS A 63 32.62 -1.10 8.29
N PRO A 64 32.26 -1.50 9.53
CA PRO A 64 31.89 -0.59 10.62
C PRO A 64 32.89 0.54 10.92
N ARG A 65 34.20 0.29 10.73
CA ARG A 65 35.24 1.31 10.91
C ARG A 65 35.04 2.57 10.08
N TYR A 66 34.28 2.47 8.96
CA TYR A 66 34.04 3.60 8.06
C TYR A 66 32.73 4.34 8.36
N TYR A 67 31.89 3.85 9.28
CA TYR A 67 30.60 4.50 9.58
C TYR A 67 30.74 5.94 10.05
N LYS A 68 31.83 6.23 10.80
CA LYS A 68 32.12 7.60 11.28
C LYS A 68 32.35 8.64 10.18
N HIS A 69 32.64 8.20 8.97
CA HIS A 69 32.78 9.13 7.83
C HIS A 69 31.42 9.68 7.36
N PHE A 70 30.33 8.97 7.64
CA PHE A 70 28.97 9.30 7.21
C PHE A 70 28.10 9.80 8.36
N LEU A 71 28.49 9.53 9.59
CA LEU A 71 27.70 9.87 10.77
C LEU A 71 28.35 11.00 11.57
N PRO A 72 27.54 11.83 12.25
CA PRO A 72 28.06 12.80 13.19
C PRO A 72 28.97 12.14 14.22
N SER A 73 30.06 12.81 14.62
CA SER A 73 31.09 12.25 15.51
C SER A 73 30.58 11.76 16.88
N ARG A 74 29.41 12.25 17.30
CA ARG A 74 28.76 11.87 18.58
C ARG A 74 27.51 11.01 18.38
N ALA A 75 27.27 10.50 17.17
CA ALA A 75 26.13 9.63 16.92
C ALA A 75 26.35 8.27 17.58
N GLU A 76 25.41 7.88 18.41
CA GLU A 76 25.32 6.52 18.96
C GLU A 76 24.28 5.73 18.17
N TYR A 77 24.57 4.50 17.84
CA TYR A 77 23.70 3.59 17.12
C TYR A 77 23.95 2.16 17.59
N PRO A 78 22.93 1.29 17.57
CA PRO A 78 23.09 -0.10 17.93
C PRO A 78 24.12 -0.83 17.04
N GLU A 79 24.91 -1.72 17.63
CA GLU A 79 25.92 -2.51 16.89
C GLU A 79 25.31 -3.41 15.81
N THR A 80 24.03 -3.73 15.94
CA THR A 80 23.26 -4.51 14.96
C THR A 80 23.03 -3.77 13.65
N TYR A 81 23.11 -2.43 13.66
CA TYR A 81 22.85 -1.63 12.48
C TYR A 81 23.98 -1.76 11.47
N LYS A 82 23.60 -2.04 10.23
CA LYS A 82 24.54 -2.20 9.11
C LYS A 82 24.34 -1.07 8.11
N MET A 83 25.44 -0.56 7.59
CA MET A 83 25.45 0.53 6.61
C MET A 83 25.91 0.00 5.26
N ASN A 84 25.28 0.49 4.20
CA ASN A 84 25.70 0.17 2.84
C ASN A 84 26.85 1.07 2.36
N ALA A 85 27.42 0.78 1.21
CA ALA A 85 28.54 1.53 0.65
C ALA A 85 28.22 3.01 0.36
N SER A 86 26.93 3.37 0.27
CA SER A 86 26.49 4.77 0.09
C SER A 86 26.31 5.53 1.41
N GLY A 87 26.66 4.94 2.55
CA GLY A 87 26.55 5.58 3.86
C GLY A 87 25.13 5.59 4.45
N VAL A 88 24.22 4.77 3.92
CA VAL A 88 22.83 4.66 4.40
C VAL A 88 22.67 3.36 5.19
N PHE A 89 21.99 3.41 6.33
CA PHE A 89 21.66 2.21 7.07
C PHE A 89 20.76 1.26 6.26
N VAL A 90 21.12 0.00 6.27
CA VAL A 90 20.34 -1.07 5.61
C VAL A 90 19.07 -1.29 6.41
N ARG A 91 17.92 -1.16 5.78
CA ARG A 91 16.62 -1.20 6.45
C ARG A 91 16.41 -2.47 7.25
N GLU A 92 16.83 -3.60 6.72
CA GLU A 92 16.72 -4.91 7.36
C GLU A 92 17.52 -5.01 8.66
N SER A 93 18.50 -4.14 8.90
CA SER A 93 19.25 -4.09 10.15
C SER A 93 18.65 -3.14 11.19
N VAL A 94 17.70 -2.31 10.80
CA VAL A 94 17.06 -1.29 11.63
C VAL A 94 15.62 -1.66 11.99
N LEU A 95 14.98 -2.48 11.15
CA LEU A 95 13.59 -2.89 11.31
C LEU A 95 13.49 -4.26 11.98
N ASP A 96 12.45 -4.43 12.77
CA ASP A 96 12.03 -5.73 13.25
C ASP A 96 11.22 -6.45 12.18
N ILE A 97 11.92 -7.12 11.27
CA ILE A 97 11.30 -7.83 10.16
C ILE A 97 10.37 -8.96 10.62
N PRO A 98 10.79 -9.85 11.54
CA PRO A 98 9.94 -10.94 12.01
C PRO A 98 8.62 -10.45 12.59
N ASP A 99 8.63 -9.45 13.45
CA ASP A 99 7.44 -8.94 14.12
C ASP A 99 6.42 -8.39 13.11
N VAL A 100 6.91 -7.66 12.11
CA VAL A 100 6.04 -7.15 11.06
C VAL A 100 5.51 -8.26 10.15
N GLU A 101 6.37 -9.21 9.77
CA GLU A 101 5.95 -10.32 8.90
C GLU A 101 4.93 -11.23 9.58
N HIS A 102 5.01 -11.42 10.89
CA HIS A 102 4.03 -12.20 11.67
C HIS A 102 2.61 -11.59 11.68
N LEU A 103 2.48 -10.29 11.44
CA LEU A 103 1.16 -9.64 11.34
C LEU A 103 0.38 -10.09 10.10
N PHE A 104 1.05 -10.59 9.07
CA PHE A 104 0.43 -11.02 7.84
C PHE A 104 0.41 -12.54 7.73
N SER A 105 -0.69 -13.11 7.27
CA SER A 105 -0.84 -14.55 7.11
C SER A 105 0.07 -15.16 6.02
N SER A 106 0.55 -14.32 5.08
CA SER A 106 1.42 -14.76 3.98
C SER A 106 2.03 -13.57 3.23
N PRO A 107 3.09 -13.79 2.43
CA PRO A 107 3.62 -12.78 1.51
C PRO A 107 2.58 -12.23 0.52
N ARG A 108 1.64 -13.08 0.09
CA ARG A 108 0.52 -12.67 -0.77
C ARG A 108 -0.44 -11.74 -0.04
N ALA A 109 -0.77 -12.03 1.22
CA ALA A 109 -1.61 -11.17 2.03
C ALA A 109 -0.95 -9.79 2.21
N TYR A 110 0.35 -9.76 2.54
CA TYR A 110 1.11 -8.51 2.59
C TYR A 110 1.02 -7.72 1.28
N GLN A 111 1.28 -8.37 0.15
CA GLN A 111 1.21 -7.73 -1.16
C GLN A 111 -0.20 -7.19 -1.46
N TYR A 112 -1.23 -7.93 -1.09
CA TYR A 112 -2.63 -7.48 -1.21
C TYR A 112 -2.89 -6.22 -0.38
N TYR A 113 -2.48 -6.21 0.89
CA TYR A 113 -2.63 -5.03 1.76
C TYR A 113 -1.88 -3.80 1.24
N MET A 114 -0.71 -4.00 0.64
CA MET A 114 0.08 -2.91 0.07
C MET A 114 -0.50 -2.36 -1.24
N ASN A 115 -1.14 -3.18 -2.05
CA ASN A 115 -1.62 -2.78 -3.37
C ASN A 115 -3.12 -2.47 -3.43
N ARG A 116 -3.89 -2.81 -2.38
CA ARG A 116 -5.32 -2.47 -2.37
C ARG A 116 -5.50 -0.97 -2.33
N LEU A 117 -6.41 -0.46 -3.13
CA LEU A 117 -6.78 0.95 -3.12
C LEU A 117 -7.65 1.27 -1.90
N SER A 118 -7.40 2.41 -1.27
CA SER A 118 -8.36 3.00 -0.34
C SER A 118 -9.48 3.68 -1.13
N GLY A 119 -10.61 3.99 -0.46
CA GLY A 119 -11.72 4.66 -1.13
C GLY A 119 -11.33 5.99 -1.79
N GLU A 120 -10.37 6.74 -1.22
CA GLU A 120 -9.90 8.01 -1.80
C GLU A 120 -8.94 7.79 -2.97
N GLU A 121 -8.07 6.79 -2.88
CA GLU A 121 -7.17 6.42 -3.98
C GLU A 121 -7.97 5.92 -5.18
N TRP A 122 -9.00 5.12 -4.93
CA TRP A 122 -9.94 4.65 -5.94
C TRP A 122 -10.63 5.81 -6.66
N LYS A 123 -11.13 6.81 -5.91
CA LYS A 123 -11.73 8.00 -6.50
C LYS A 123 -10.77 8.76 -7.40
N ARG A 124 -9.52 8.96 -6.96
CA ARG A 124 -8.49 9.65 -7.75
C ARG A 124 -8.14 8.89 -9.04
N GLU A 125 -8.10 7.57 -9.01
CA GLU A 125 -7.89 6.79 -10.22
C GLU A 125 -9.06 6.91 -11.18
N GLN A 126 -10.29 6.81 -10.69
CA GLN A 126 -11.47 7.03 -11.51
C GLN A 126 -11.52 8.44 -12.11
N GLU A 127 -11.12 9.46 -11.38
CA GLU A 127 -11.02 10.83 -11.88
C GLU A 127 -10.00 10.95 -13.02
N LYS A 128 -8.90 10.22 -12.94
CA LYS A 128 -7.88 10.20 -14.02
C LYS A 128 -8.38 9.47 -15.25
N ASP A 129 -9.02 8.34 -15.09
CA ASP A 129 -9.52 7.51 -16.19
C ASP A 129 -10.69 8.17 -16.92
N ASN A 130 -11.53 8.91 -16.19
CA ASN A 130 -12.73 9.57 -16.74
C ASN A 130 -12.44 10.91 -17.43
N ASN A 131 -11.19 11.34 -17.61
CA ASN A 131 -10.84 12.60 -18.28
C ASN A 131 -11.67 13.81 -17.84
N GLY A 132 -11.96 13.90 -16.53
CA GLY A 132 -12.76 14.98 -15.95
C GLY A 132 -14.28 14.73 -15.96
N GLN A 133 -14.74 13.58 -16.37
CA GLN A 133 -16.13 13.17 -16.12
C GLN A 133 -16.29 12.73 -14.65
N PRO A 134 -17.41 13.07 -14.00
CA PRO A 134 -17.63 12.67 -12.62
C PRO A 134 -17.63 11.14 -12.51
N PRO A 135 -16.95 10.58 -11.47
CA PRO A 135 -16.90 9.14 -11.28
C PRO A 135 -18.30 8.56 -11.10
N VAL A 136 -18.54 7.41 -11.72
CA VAL A 136 -19.78 6.66 -11.49
C VAL A 136 -19.80 6.21 -10.04
N THR A 137 -20.70 6.77 -9.26
CA THR A 137 -20.89 6.41 -7.84
C THR A 137 -22.08 5.46 -7.70
N LEU A 138 -22.16 4.69 -6.61
CA LEU A 138 -23.35 3.90 -6.27
C LEU A 138 -24.61 4.75 -6.33
N SER A 139 -24.55 5.99 -5.87
CA SER A 139 -25.67 6.94 -5.96
C SER A 139 -26.04 7.29 -7.42
N SER A 140 -25.06 7.41 -8.31
CA SER A 140 -25.36 7.65 -9.74
C SER A 140 -25.92 6.42 -10.43
N ILE A 141 -25.56 5.23 -9.99
CA ILE A 141 -26.14 3.96 -10.44
C ILE A 141 -27.60 3.87 -9.97
N GLU A 142 -27.87 4.16 -8.69
CA GLU A 142 -29.23 4.19 -8.12
C GLU A 142 -30.14 5.23 -8.81
N HIS A 143 -29.59 6.33 -9.31
CA HIS A 143 -30.34 7.35 -10.05
C HIS A 143 -30.42 7.10 -11.57
N GLY A 144 -30.02 5.95 -12.05
CA GLY A 144 -30.25 5.49 -13.42
C GLY A 144 -29.24 5.97 -14.47
N VAL A 145 -28.26 6.81 -14.13
CA VAL A 145 -27.26 7.28 -15.09
C VAL A 145 -26.25 6.17 -15.43
N GLY A 146 -25.93 5.32 -14.45
CA GLY A 146 -25.07 4.16 -14.66
C GLY A 146 -25.82 2.93 -15.19
N LEU A 147 -27.10 2.76 -14.81
CA LEU A 147 -27.93 1.65 -15.26
C LEU A 147 -28.17 1.70 -16.77
N ASN A 148 -28.39 2.86 -17.35
CA ASN A 148 -28.56 2.99 -18.80
C ASN A 148 -27.30 2.55 -19.59
N ALA A 149 -26.11 2.87 -19.11
CA ALA A 149 -24.87 2.43 -19.75
C ALA A 149 -24.65 0.91 -19.56
N LEU A 150 -24.93 0.40 -18.37
CA LEU A 150 -24.88 -1.03 -18.07
C LEU A 150 -25.93 -1.80 -18.89
N ASP A 151 -27.18 -1.33 -18.93
CA ASP A 151 -28.27 -1.91 -19.72
C ASP A 151 -27.96 -1.94 -21.21
N ILE A 152 -27.32 -0.90 -21.73
CA ILE A 152 -26.87 -0.85 -23.14
C ILE A 152 -25.76 -1.88 -23.38
N MET A 153 -24.77 -1.97 -22.52
CA MET A 153 -23.68 -2.95 -22.65
C MET A 153 -24.23 -4.38 -22.59
N LEU A 154 -25.03 -4.66 -21.58
CA LEU A 154 -25.56 -6.00 -21.34
C LEU A 154 -26.63 -6.39 -22.39
N SER A 155 -27.39 -5.43 -22.92
CA SER A 155 -28.32 -5.65 -24.05
C SER A 155 -27.59 -5.97 -25.34
N ASN A 156 -26.41 -5.34 -25.54
CA ASN A 156 -25.59 -5.59 -26.73
C ASN A 156 -24.91 -6.97 -26.68
N GLU A 157 -24.57 -7.47 -25.49
CA GLU A 157 -23.92 -8.78 -25.34
C GLU A 157 -24.91 -9.95 -25.40
N ASN A 158 -26.08 -9.82 -24.76
CA ASN A 158 -27.02 -10.95 -24.57
C ASN A 158 -28.43 -10.75 -25.12
N GLY A 159 -28.77 -9.58 -25.67
CA GLY A 159 -30.06 -9.29 -26.27
C GLY A 159 -31.28 -9.33 -25.32
N ARG A 160 -31.05 -9.28 -24.00
CA ARG A 160 -32.09 -9.31 -22.97
C ARG A 160 -31.73 -8.45 -21.75
N ASN A 161 -32.71 -7.70 -21.26
CA ASN A 161 -32.62 -6.83 -20.06
C ASN A 161 -33.10 -7.53 -18.78
N ASP A 162 -32.90 -8.83 -18.63
CA ASP A 162 -33.44 -9.63 -17.51
C ASP A 162 -32.51 -9.72 -16.28
N TYR A 163 -31.52 -8.84 -16.17
CA TYR A 163 -30.54 -8.90 -15.06
C TYR A 163 -31.15 -8.65 -13.67
N ASN A 164 -32.23 -7.89 -13.59
CA ASN A 164 -32.97 -7.69 -12.34
C ASN A 164 -33.61 -8.97 -11.77
N ALA A 165 -33.74 -10.01 -12.59
CA ALA A 165 -34.25 -11.30 -12.21
C ALA A 165 -33.14 -12.35 -11.95
N MET A 166 -31.85 -11.98 -12.14
CA MET A 166 -30.73 -12.89 -11.93
C MET A 166 -30.26 -12.84 -10.48
N THR A 167 -29.91 -14.01 -9.94
CA THR A 167 -29.21 -14.10 -8.67
C THR A 167 -27.74 -13.66 -8.85
N ASP A 168 -27.13 -13.15 -7.77
CA ASP A 168 -25.72 -12.71 -7.76
C ASP A 168 -24.75 -13.79 -8.28
N ILE A 169 -25.05 -15.08 -8.04
CA ILE A 169 -24.26 -16.20 -8.55
C ILE A 169 -24.30 -16.26 -10.09
N ARG A 170 -25.46 -16.06 -10.67
CA ARG A 170 -25.65 -16.14 -12.11
C ARG A 170 -25.10 -14.90 -12.86
N LEU A 171 -25.04 -13.75 -12.18
CA LEU A 171 -24.37 -12.56 -12.68
C LEU A 171 -22.84 -12.70 -12.70
N CYS A 172 -22.28 -13.50 -11.78
CA CYS A 172 -20.84 -13.75 -11.75
C CYS A 172 -20.38 -14.81 -12.76
N GLU A 173 -21.28 -15.53 -13.40
CA GLU A 173 -21.00 -16.56 -14.43
C GLU A 173 -21.06 -16.01 -15.87
N LEU A 174 -21.47 -14.74 -16.02
CA LEU A 174 -21.49 -14.03 -17.31
C LEU A 174 -20.20 -13.27 -17.57
#